data_b3ffc15bd6c944556345137fe2885917
#
_entry.id   b3ffc15bd6c944556345137fe2885917
#
_cell.length_a   1.000
_cell.length_b   1.000
_cell.length_c   1.000
_cell.angle_alpha   90.00
_cell.angle_beta   90.00
_cell.angle_gamma   90.00
#
_symmetry.space_group_name_H-M   'P 1'
#
loop_
_entity.id
_entity.type
_entity.pdbx_description
1 polymer ?
#
loop_
_entity_poly.entity_id
_entity_poly.type
_entity_poly.pdbx_seq_one_letter_code
_entity_poly.pdbx_strand_id
1 'polypeptide(L)'
;TEKGVQAAVSIGDRIETQEISMTGDVIHARFEYNPDQIDLEEKSREEMMGYIKKIIGEISSHFRGGEQYQKIVEAFTDLNSIIVYLAQFLQLTNEERYELLANPSLKERNLRFLDYLLKQKEMVELQMQISEKFSEKANRNYRETVLREQLKAIQEELNEGKEENGKKETDYLTKIEEAEMPPEIKEAALEELDKLNDQGPNKSADYNVIRDYLDLLVQLPWKKEEGKPIDLDEARKILNEQHYGLTKVKERIIQHLAVMQLNKDKKGSILLLVGPPGTGKTSLGKSIAEALGRTYIRLSLGGIRDESEIRGHRRTYVGAMPGRIIQSIRKAGKNNPVMVLDEVDKIMAGGFSGDPSSALLEVLDPEQNNTFTDHYLDLPYDLSDVFFIATANSLETIPGPLLDRMEVIEIT
;
A
#
# COMPACT_ATOMS: atom_id res chain seq x y z
N THR A 1 18.78 -12.38 -41.48
CA THR A 1 17.94 -13.26 -40.63
C THR A 1 16.49 -12.84 -40.81
N GLU A 2 15.52 -13.74 -40.73
CA GLU A 2 14.07 -13.46 -40.86
C GLU A 2 13.49 -12.44 -39.84
N LYS A 3 14.32 -11.90 -38.94
CA LYS A 3 13.92 -10.99 -37.86
C LYS A 3 14.56 -9.59 -37.90
N GLY A 4 15.17 -9.20 -39.01
CA GLY A 4 15.73 -7.86 -39.17
C GLY A 4 17.17 -7.85 -39.75
N VAL A 5 17.63 -6.65 -40.07
CA VAL A 5 19.00 -6.40 -40.55
C VAL A 5 19.88 -6.04 -39.37
N GLN A 6 21.01 -6.73 -39.22
CA GLN A 6 22.02 -6.39 -38.21
C GLN A 6 23.17 -5.68 -38.95
N ALA A 7 23.42 -4.42 -38.60
CA ALA A 7 24.50 -3.61 -39.16
C ALA A 7 25.56 -3.34 -38.08
N ALA A 8 26.83 -3.51 -38.44
CA ALA A 8 27.95 -3.02 -37.64
C ALA A 8 28.34 -1.63 -38.16
N VAL A 9 28.27 -0.62 -37.27
CA VAL A 9 28.58 0.77 -37.61
C VAL A 9 29.85 1.18 -36.87
N SER A 10 30.83 1.67 -37.59
CA SER A 10 32.00 2.32 -37.01
C SER A 10 31.80 3.83 -37.04
N ILE A 11 31.93 4.47 -35.87
CA ILE A 11 31.77 5.93 -35.73
C ILE A 11 33.15 6.55 -35.94
N GLY A 12 33.24 7.55 -36.85
CA GLY A 12 34.41 8.34 -37.13
C GLY A 12 34.37 9.73 -36.51
N ASP A 13 34.88 10.70 -37.26
CA ASP A 13 34.97 12.10 -36.82
C ASP A 13 33.59 12.78 -36.72
N ARG A 14 33.49 13.80 -35.90
CA ARG A 14 32.29 14.66 -35.80
C ARG A 14 32.19 15.57 -37.03
N ILE A 15 31.03 15.59 -37.64
CA ILE A 15 30.75 16.45 -38.81
C ILE A 15 29.51 17.28 -38.50
N GLU A 16 29.44 18.48 -39.13
CA GLU A 16 28.26 19.31 -39.19
C GLU A 16 27.68 19.26 -40.57
N THR A 17 26.43 18.82 -40.69
CA THR A 17 25.76 18.70 -41.99
C THR A 17 25.17 20.04 -42.40
N GLN A 18 25.59 20.58 -43.54
CA GLN A 18 25.13 21.85 -44.08
C GLN A 18 23.92 21.65 -45.01
N GLU A 19 23.91 20.60 -45.81
CA GLU A 19 22.85 20.37 -46.79
C GLU A 19 22.69 18.85 -46.98
N ILE A 20 21.44 18.42 -46.99
CA ILE A 20 21.09 17.04 -47.35
C ILE A 20 20.15 17.10 -48.56
N SER A 21 20.48 16.42 -49.63
CA SER A 21 19.67 16.31 -50.83
C SER A 21 19.53 14.85 -51.23
N MET A 22 18.43 14.55 -51.92
CA MET A 22 18.14 13.21 -52.40
C MET A 22 18.01 13.23 -53.92
N THR A 23 18.79 12.43 -54.64
CA THR A 23 18.74 12.30 -56.09
C THR A 23 18.46 10.83 -56.40
N GLY A 24 17.22 10.52 -56.80
CA GLY A 24 16.77 9.13 -56.91
C GLY A 24 16.78 8.44 -55.53
N ASP A 25 17.44 7.28 -55.47
CA ASP A 25 17.60 6.51 -54.23
C ASP A 25 18.89 6.82 -53.46
N VAL A 26 19.66 7.86 -53.89
CA VAL A 26 20.93 8.24 -53.27
C VAL A 26 20.78 9.52 -52.45
N ILE A 27 21.23 9.44 -51.20
CA ILE A 27 21.32 10.58 -50.31
C ILE A 27 22.67 11.24 -50.46
N HIS A 28 22.69 12.52 -50.77
CA HIS A 28 23.88 13.35 -50.81
C HIS A 28 23.90 14.28 -49.63
N ALA A 29 24.99 14.37 -48.91
CA ALA A 29 25.18 15.26 -47.78
C ALA A 29 26.44 16.12 -47.99
N ARG A 30 26.31 17.44 -47.82
CA ARG A 30 27.44 18.33 -47.69
C ARG A 30 27.70 18.56 -46.23
N PHE A 31 28.91 18.34 -45.77
CA PHE A 31 29.29 18.47 -44.39
C PHE A 31 30.65 19.15 -44.23
N GLU A 32 30.87 19.71 -43.05
CA GLU A 32 32.18 20.16 -42.59
C GLU A 32 32.61 19.36 -41.37
N TYR A 33 33.93 19.19 -41.21
CA TYR A 33 34.45 18.56 -39.99
C TYR A 33 34.34 19.53 -38.81
N ASN A 34 33.81 19.03 -37.67
CA ASN A 34 33.67 19.79 -36.46
C ASN A 34 34.56 19.15 -35.34
N PRO A 35 35.88 19.45 -35.38
CA PRO A 35 36.80 18.88 -34.40
C PRO A 35 36.57 19.44 -33.01
N ASP A 36 37.16 18.74 -32.00
CA ASP A 36 37.13 19.18 -30.61
C ASP A 36 37.83 20.55 -30.45
N GLN A 37 37.19 21.48 -29.74
CA GLN A 37 37.76 22.72 -29.32
C GLN A 37 38.52 22.52 -28.01
N ILE A 38 39.85 22.69 -28.05
CA ILE A 38 40.71 22.59 -26.86
C ILE A 38 40.61 23.91 -26.08
N ASP A 39 39.53 24.10 -25.32
CA ASP A 39 39.21 25.29 -24.53
C ASP A 39 39.50 25.07 -23.04
N LEU A 40 40.29 24.04 -22.70
CA LEU A 40 40.68 23.71 -21.34
C LEU A 40 42.21 23.73 -21.22
N GLU A 41 42.75 24.47 -20.25
CA GLU A 41 44.18 24.46 -19.94
C GLU A 41 44.65 23.07 -19.49
N GLU A 42 45.87 22.70 -19.82
CA GLU A 42 46.40 21.37 -19.56
C GLU A 42 46.37 20.99 -18.06
N LYS A 43 46.69 21.91 -17.18
CA LYS A 43 46.62 21.74 -15.73
C LYS A 43 45.20 21.46 -15.26
N SER A 44 44.20 22.22 -15.75
CA SER A 44 42.78 22.02 -15.43
C SER A 44 42.25 20.71 -15.95
N ARG A 45 42.77 20.23 -17.08
CA ARG A 45 42.47 18.94 -17.67
C ARG A 45 42.96 17.78 -16.82
N GLU A 46 44.18 17.89 -16.28
CA GLU A 46 44.75 16.89 -15.37
C GLU A 46 43.98 16.85 -14.02
N GLU A 47 43.69 18.00 -13.47
CA GLU A 47 42.89 18.10 -12.23
C GLU A 47 41.52 17.50 -12.38
N MET A 48 40.83 17.80 -13.49
CA MET A 48 39.50 17.26 -13.80
C MET A 48 39.54 15.75 -14.03
N MET A 49 40.55 15.26 -14.72
CA MET A 49 40.76 13.82 -14.94
C MET A 49 40.99 13.09 -13.61
N GLY A 50 41.81 13.67 -12.72
CA GLY A 50 42.03 13.10 -11.38
C GLY A 50 40.75 13.06 -10.56
N TYR A 51 39.93 14.11 -10.63
CA TYR A 51 38.65 14.17 -9.93
C TYR A 51 37.63 13.16 -10.46
N ILE A 52 37.51 13.04 -11.79
CA ILE A 52 36.65 12.03 -12.44
C ILE A 52 37.07 10.61 -12.02
N LYS A 53 38.38 10.31 -12.10
CA LYS A 53 38.91 8.98 -11.68
C LYS A 53 38.58 8.68 -10.20
N LYS A 54 38.68 9.70 -9.33
CA LYS A 54 38.29 9.55 -7.93
C LYS A 54 36.82 9.20 -7.74
N ILE A 55 35.92 9.94 -8.40
CA ILE A 55 34.46 9.66 -8.31
C ILE A 55 34.14 8.25 -8.82
N ILE A 56 34.76 7.83 -9.91
CA ILE A 56 34.60 6.49 -10.46
C ILE A 56 35.07 5.44 -9.47
N GLY A 57 36.20 5.66 -8.79
CA GLY A 57 36.69 4.79 -7.72
C GLY A 57 35.70 4.67 -6.56
N GLU A 58 35.11 5.78 -6.15
CA GLU A 58 34.08 5.81 -5.11
C GLU A 58 32.82 5.03 -5.53
N ILE A 59 32.33 5.23 -6.77
CA ILE A 59 31.19 4.50 -7.30
C ILE A 59 31.50 3.00 -7.42
N SER A 60 32.67 2.65 -8.01
CA SER A 60 33.05 1.28 -8.29
C SER A 60 33.29 0.43 -7.05
N SER A 61 33.71 1.06 -5.93
CA SER A 61 33.89 0.36 -4.66
C SER A 61 32.63 -0.32 -4.13
N HIS A 62 31.45 0.09 -4.60
CA HIS A 62 30.16 -0.44 -4.20
C HIS A 62 29.67 -1.63 -5.05
N PHE A 63 30.40 -2.01 -6.11
CA PHE A 63 30.00 -3.09 -7.01
C PHE A 63 30.98 -4.29 -6.97
N ARG A 64 30.45 -5.50 -7.08
CA ARG A 64 31.29 -6.69 -7.29
C ARG A 64 32.03 -6.57 -8.62
N GLY A 65 33.36 -6.63 -8.58
CA GLY A 65 34.22 -6.47 -9.76
C GLY A 65 34.60 -5.00 -10.06
N GLY A 66 34.22 -4.05 -9.21
CA GLY A 66 34.55 -2.63 -9.37
C GLY A 66 36.03 -2.33 -9.45
N GLU A 67 36.89 -3.12 -8.78
CA GLU A 67 38.36 -3.00 -8.87
C GLU A 67 38.91 -3.17 -10.31
N GLN A 68 38.25 -4.02 -11.12
CA GLN A 68 38.66 -4.20 -12.54
C GLN A 68 38.28 -2.95 -13.36
N TYR A 69 37.10 -2.39 -13.12
CA TYR A 69 36.69 -1.14 -13.75
C TYR A 69 37.63 0.02 -13.39
N GLN A 70 37.99 0.14 -12.13
CA GLN A 70 38.91 1.17 -11.68
C GLN A 70 40.28 1.06 -12.38
N LYS A 71 40.85 -0.14 -12.49
CA LYS A 71 42.13 -0.36 -13.20
C LYS A 71 42.03 0.04 -14.67
N ILE A 72 40.92 -0.24 -15.34
CA ILE A 72 40.72 0.15 -16.74
C ILE A 72 40.66 1.67 -16.87
N VAL A 73 39.92 2.34 -15.99
CA VAL A 73 39.78 3.81 -16.01
C VAL A 73 41.09 4.50 -15.63
N GLU A 74 41.87 3.95 -14.70
CA GLU A 74 43.19 4.46 -14.34
C GLU A 74 44.16 4.43 -15.51
N ALA A 75 44.05 3.48 -16.43
CA ALA A 75 44.91 3.34 -17.62
C ALA A 75 44.65 4.42 -18.67
N PHE A 76 43.50 5.10 -18.67
CA PHE A 76 43.22 6.17 -19.63
C PHE A 76 44.07 7.42 -19.35
N THR A 77 44.63 7.96 -20.42
CA THR A 77 45.47 9.17 -20.38
C THR A 77 44.78 10.42 -20.88
N ASP A 78 43.56 10.29 -21.43
CA ASP A 78 42.79 11.41 -21.94
C ASP A 78 41.33 11.32 -21.48
N LEU A 79 40.67 12.51 -21.31
CA LEU A 79 39.30 12.63 -20.83
C LEU A 79 38.25 12.08 -21.80
N ASN A 80 38.48 12.23 -23.11
CA ASN A 80 37.53 11.74 -24.10
C ASN A 80 37.43 10.22 -24.09
N SER A 81 38.53 9.52 -23.96
CA SER A 81 38.53 8.07 -23.85
C SER A 81 37.76 7.60 -22.60
N ILE A 82 37.88 8.30 -21.49
CA ILE A 82 37.11 8.02 -20.28
C ILE A 82 35.58 8.25 -20.53
N ILE A 83 35.22 9.35 -21.17
CA ILE A 83 33.79 9.67 -21.47
C ILE A 83 33.19 8.60 -22.39
N VAL A 84 33.89 8.27 -23.49
CA VAL A 84 33.44 7.26 -24.47
C VAL A 84 33.28 5.88 -23.81
N TYR A 85 34.21 5.50 -22.94
CA TYR A 85 34.15 4.21 -22.26
C TYR A 85 33.01 4.17 -21.22
N LEU A 86 32.84 5.21 -20.47
CA LEU A 86 31.89 5.22 -19.37
C LEU A 86 30.46 5.59 -19.75
N ALA A 87 30.24 6.35 -20.82
CA ALA A 87 28.91 6.76 -21.26
C ALA A 87 27.97 5.58 -21.53
N GLN A 88 28.50 4.40 -21.88
CA GLN A 88 27.71 3.20 -22.06
C GLN A 88 27.18 2.58 -20.76
N PHE A 89 27.82 2.85 -19.62
CA PHE A 89 27.44 2.32 -18.29
C PHE A 89 26.59 3.29 -17.48
N LEU A 90 26.55 4.57 -17.87
CA LEU A 90 25.70 5.58 -17.26
C LEU A 90 24.26 5.43 -17.76
N GLN A 91 23.30 5.64 -16.86
CA GLN A 91 21.89 5.67 -17.21
C GLN A 91 21.51 7.02 -17.83
N LEU A 92 22.02 7.25 -19.04
CA LEU A 92 21.75 8.46 -19.83
C LEU A 92 20.67 8.19 -20.85
N THR A 93 19.79 9.21 -21.07
CA THR A 93 18.87 9.22 -22.19
C THR A 93 19.61 9.34 -23.53
N ASN A 94 18.93 9.07 -24.63
CA ASN A 94 19.54 9.24 -25.94
C ASN A 94 19.89 10.71 -26.25
N GLU A 95 19.08 11.64 -25.73
CA GLU A 95 19.33 13.08 -25.85
C GLU A 95 20.60 13.50 -25.09
N GLU A 96 20.75 13.05 -23.85
CA GLU A 96 21.93 13.35 -23.03
C GLU A 96 23.23 12.75 -23.64
N ARG A 97 23.14 11.54 -24.20
CA ARG A 97 24.27 10.94 -24.94
C ARG A 97 24.61 11.74 -26.17
N TYR A 98 23.60 12.18 -26.93
CA TYR A 98 23.79 13.01 -28.10
C TYR A 98 24.41 14.36 -27.73
N GLU A 99 23.99 15.03 -26.68
CA GLU A 99 24.57 16.27 -26.19
C GLU A 99 26.07 16.15 -25.83
N LEU A 100 26.45 15.01 -25.20
CA LEU A 100 27.86 14.74 -24.94
C LEU A 100 28.69 14.55 -26.22
N LEU A 101 28.11 13.91 -27.24
CA LEU A 101 28.80 13.66 -28.51
C LEU A 101 28.82 14.91 -29.42
N ALA A 102 27.75 15.69 -29.46
CA ALA A 102 27.57 16.82 -30.36
C ALA A 102 28.35 18.06 -29.91
N ASN A 103 28.63 18.22 -28.63
CA ASN A 103 29.30 19.41 -28.10
C ASN A 103 30.81 19.42 -28.46
N PRO A 104 31.28 20.40 -29.28
CA PRO A 104 32.69 20.50 -29.63
C PRO A 104 33.57 21.02 -28.50
N SER A 105 33.04 21.77 -27.53
CA SER A 105 33.79 22.29 -26.38
C SER A 105 34.21 21.16 -25.43
N LEU A 106 35.50 20.99 -25.25
CA LEU A 106 36.07 19.99 -24.35
C LEU A 106 35.71 20.32 -22.91
N LYS A 107 35.72 21.58 -22.55
CA LYS A 107 35.37 22.06 -21.21
C LYS A 107 33.90 21.77 -20.85
N GLU A 108 32.95 22.17 -21.70
CA GLU A 108 31.54 21.98 -21.44
C GLU A 108 31.15 20.49 -21.44
N ARG A 109 31.70 19.71 -22.36
CA ARG A 109 31.45 18.27 -22.42
C ARG A 109 31.92 17.55 -21.13
N ASN A 110 33.09 17.91 -20.63
CA ASN A 110 33.63 17.33 -19.40
C ASN A 110 32.84 17.78 -18.15
N LEU A 111 32.40 19.02 -18.09
CA LEU A 111 31.56 19.53 -17.01
C LEU A 111 30.20 18.81 -16.96
N ARG A 112 29.56 18.63 -18.13
CA ARG A 112 28.31 17.86 -18.23
C ARG A 112 28.50 16.40 -17.83
N PHE A 113 29.56 15.77 -18.30
CA PHE A 113 29.89 14.41 -17.91
C PHE A 113 30.12 14.26 -16.41
N LEU A 114 30.80 15.23 -15.79
CA LEU A 114 30.99 15.27 -14.35
C LEU A 114 29.67 15.41 -13.60
N ASP A 115 28.76 16.22 -14.08
CA ASP A 115 27.39 16.35 -13.48
C ASP A 115 26.64 15.03 -13.53
N TYR A 116 26.69 14.31 -14.64
CA TYR A 116 26.10 12.97 -14.74
C TYR A 116 26.74 11.96 -13.80
N LEU A 117 28.06 11.97 -13.64
CA LEU A 117 28.75 11.10 -12.70
C LEU A 117 28.37 11.41 -11.24
N LEU A 118 28.25 12.68 -10.88
CA LEU A 118 27.82 13.08 -9.54
C LEU A 118 26.39 12.63 -9.24
N LYS A 119 25.46 12.80 -10.18
CA LYS A 119 24.10 12.28 -10.07
C LYS A 119 24.06 10.76 -9.91
N GLN A 120 24.90 10.06 -10.67
CA GLN A 120 24.99 8.59 -10.56
C GLN A 120 25.55 8.17 -9.20
N LYS A 121 26.55 8.90 -8.66
CA LYS A 121 27.08 8.66 -7.33
C LYS A 121 26.02 8.83 -6.25
N GLU A 122 25.26 9.94 -6.27
CA GLU A 122 24.17 10.17 -5.33
C GLU A 122 23.10 9.07 -5.39
N MET A 123 22.76 8.62 -6.58
CA MET A 123 21.79 7.53 -6.78
C MET A 123 22.29 6.23 -6.16
N VAL A 124 23.56 5.88 -6.37
CA VAL A 124 24.18 4.68 -5.79
C VAL A 124 24.21 4.76 -4.27
N GLU A 125 24.63 5.89 -3.71
CA GLU A 125 24.68 6.13 -2.26
C GLU A 125 23.29 6.02 -1.64
N LEU A 126 22.26 6.61 -2.26
CA LEU A 126 20.88 6.51 -1.81
C LEU A 126 20.36 5.06 -1.87
N GLN A 127 20.67 4.34 -2.95
CA GLN A 127 20.28 2.94 -3.10
C GLN A 127 20.93 2.04 -2.05
N MET A 128 22.19 2.32 -1.69
CA MET A 128 22.89 1.63 -0.61
C MET A 128 22.26 1.91 0.75
N GLN A 129 21.95 3.16 1.08
CA GLN A 129 21.28 3.52 2.33
C GLN A 129 19.90 2.85 2.46
N ILE A 130 19.15 2.79 1.36
CA ILE A 130 17.85 2.09 1.33
C ILE A 130 18.06 0.59 1.56
N SER A 131 19.02 -0.03 0.87
CA SER A 131 19.34 -1.46 1.01
C SER A 131 19.80 -1.81 2.42
N GLU A 132 20.63 -0.97 3.03
CA GLU A 132 21.11 -1.13 4.40
C GLU A 132 19.97 -1.08 5.42
N LYS A 133 19.08 -0.08 5.30
CA LYS A 133 17.86 0.02 6.13
C LYS A 133 16.92 -1.16 5.97
N PHE A 134 16.75 -1.68 4.74
CA PHE A 134 15.97 -2.88 4.51
C PHE A 134 16.63 -4.12 5.12
N SER A 135 17.95 -4.25 4.99
CA SER A 135 18.72 -5.35 5.59
C SER A 135 18.67 -5.33 7.12
N GLU A 136 18.81 -4.15 7.74
CA GLU A 136 18.66 -3.98 9.19
C GLU A 136 17.25 -4.36 9.67
N LYS A 137 16.22 -3.92 8.94
CA LYS A 137 14.82 -4.24 9.26
C LYS A 137 14.53 -5.73 9.09
N ALA A 138 15.05 -6.35 8.03
CA ALA A 138 14.95 -7.79 7.80
C ALA A 138 15.68 -8.60 8.88
N ASN A 139 16.91 -8.19 9.25
CA ASN A 139 17.68 -8.82 10.32
C ASN A 139 16.99 -8.66 11.69
N ARG A 140 16.36 -7.53 11.95
CA ARG A 140 15.60 -7.32 13.18
C ARG A 140 14.38 -8.23 13.24
N ASN A 141 13.63 -8.32 12.14
CA ASN A 141 12.48 -9.21 12.03
C ASN A 141 12.90 -10.69 12.14
N TYR A 142 14.01 -11.06 11.48
CA TYR A 142 14.56 -12.42 11.57
C TYR A 142 14.99 -12.77 13.00
N ARG A 143 15.70 -11.87 13.68
CA ARG A 143 16.06 -12.04 15.09
C ARG A 143 14.84 -12.16 15.99
N GLU A 144 13.83 -11.34 15.78
CA GLU A 144 12.58 -11.40 16.54
C GLU A 144 11.84 -12.72 16.30
N THR A 145 11.83 -13.22 15.06
CA THR A 145 11.26 -14.52 14.72
C THR A 145 12.03 -15.66 15.39
N VAL A 146 13.37 -15.67 15.30
CA VAL A 146 14.21 -16.69 15.93
C VAL A 146 14.06 -16.65 17.45
N LEU A 147 14.01 -15.47 18.07
CA LEU A 147 13.76 -15.35 19.52
C LEU A 147 12.35 -15.85 19.92
N ARG A 148 11.34 -15.62 19.07
CA ARG A 148 9.99 -16.16 19.29
C ARG A 148 9.97 -17.70 19.15
N GLU A 149 10.68 -18.24 18.17
CA GLU A 149 10.83 -19.68 18.00
C GLU A 149 11.59 -20.33 19.18
N GLN A 150 12.65 -19.70 19.65
CA GLN A 150 13.37 -20.15 20.84
C GLN A 150 12.52 -20.07 22.11
N LEU A 151 11.78 -18.98 22.31
CA LEU A 151 10.81 -18.87 23.41
C LEU A 151 9.72 -19.95 23.33
N LYS A 152 9.26 -20.24 22.12
CA LYS A 152 8.27 -21.28 21.88
C LYS A 152 8.84 -22.68 22.14
N ALA A 153 10.06 -22.96 21.69
CA ALA A 153 10.75 -24.23 21.97
C ALA A 153 11.01 -24.43 23.48
N ILE A 154 11.41 -23.37 24.20
CA ILE A 154 11.58 -23.40 25.65
C ILE A 154 10.24 -23.61 26.37
N GLN A 155 9.16 -22.98 25.87
CA GLN A 155 7.82 -23.20 26.41
C GLN A 155 7.31 -24.61 26.10
N GLU A 156 7.64 -25.17 24.93
CA GLU A 156 7.34 -26.56 24.57
C GLU A 156 8.12 -27.55 25.44
N GLU A 157 9.42 -27.36 25.69
CA GLU A 157 10.21 -28.16 26.62
C GLU A 157 9.71 -28.11 28.08
N LEU A 158 9.24 -26.94 28.52
CA LEU A 158 8.62 -26.77 29.84
C LEU A 158 7.23 -27.41 29.93
N ASN A 159 6.56 -27.62 28.79
CA ASN A 159 5.23 -28.22 28.69
C ASN A 159 5.23 -29.71 28.32
N GLU A 160 6.37 -30.32 27.94
CA GLU A 160 6.48 -31.78 27.67
C GLU A 160 6.13 -32.71 28.86
N GLY A 161 5.73 -32.14 30.00
CA GLY A 161 5.21 -32.87 31.14
C GLY A 161 3.67 -32.96 31.23
N LYS A 162 2.91 -32.41 30.26
CA LYS A 162 1.43 -32.44 30.28
C LYS A 162 0.85 -32.71 28.89
N GLU A 163 0.07 -33.77 28.80
CA GLU A 163 -0.77 -34.16 27.66
C GLU A 163 -1.63 -32.99 27.16
N GLU A 164 -1.13 -32.21 26.17
CA GLU A 164 -1.84 -31.03 25.66
C GLU A 164 -2.49 -31.17 24.27
N ASN A 165 -2.22 -32.25 23.52
CA ASN A 165 -2.81 -32.39 22.18
C ASN A 165 -4.33 -32.65 22.22
N GLY A 166 -4.84 -33.38 23.20
CA GLY A 166 -6.29 -33.57 23.35
C GLY A 166 -7.04 -32.35 23.88
N LYS A 167 -6.35 -31.40 24.56
CA LYS A 167 -6.98 -30.18 25.09
C LYS A 167 -7.17 -29.08 24.03
N LYS A 168 -6.28 -28.97 23.01
CA LYS A 168 -6.41 -27.95 21.95
C LYS A 168 -7.52 -28.28 20.96
N GLU A 169 -7.70 -29.52 20.61
CA GLU A 169 -8.82 -29.98 19.76
C GLU A 169 -10.17 -29.74 20.45
N THR A 170 -10.29 -30.13 21.70
CA THR A 170 -11.49 -29.87 22.50
C THR A 170 -11.75 -28.37 22.64
N ASP A 171 -10.70 -27.55 22.70
CA ASP A 171 -10.81 -26.10 22.83
C ASP A 171 -11.38 -25.43 21.54
N TYR A 172 -10.96 -25.82 20.32
CA TYR A 172 -11.53 -25.27 19.09
C TYR A 172 -12.96 -25.74 18.82
N LEU A 173 -13.28 -27.00 19.07
CA LEU A 173 -14.66 -27.48 18.96
C LEU A 173 -15.60 -26.68 19.88
N THR A 174 -15.21 -26.49 21.14
CA THR A 174 -15.97 -25.71 22.12
C THR A 174 -16.12 -24.25 21.65
N LYS A 175 -15.06 -23.62 21.17
CA LYS A 175 -15.10 -22.24 20.65
C LYS A 175 -15.98 -22.08 19.41
N ILE A 176 -15.96 -23.06 18.50
CA ILE A 176 -16.82 -23.07 17.31
C ILE A 176 -18.30 -23.21 17.74
N GLU A 177 -18.59 -24.01 18.74
CA GLU A 177 -19.95 -24.15 19.27
C GLU A 177 -20.43 -22.89 19.99
N GLU A 178 -19.57 -22.29 20.81
CA GLU A 178 -19.86 -21.06 21.57
C GLU A 178 -20.00 -19.82 20.67
N ALA A 179 -19.35 -19.81 19.49
CA ALA A 179 -19.39 -18.68 18.57
C ALA A 179 -20.75 -18.48 17.88
N GLU A 180 -21.69 -19.42 18.04
CA GLU A 180 -23.04 -19.36 17.45
C GLU A 180 -23.03 -19.02 15.94
N MET A 181 -22.11 -19.64 15.19
CA MET A 181 -21.95 -19.42 13.75
C MET A 181 -23.15 -19.91 12.97
N PRO A 182 -23.49 -19.28 11.81
CA PRO A 182 -24.43 -19.86 10.85
C PRO A 182 -24.00 -21.27 10.41
N PRO A 183 -24.96 -22.15 10.04
CA PRO A 183 -24.64 -23.57 9.76
C PRO A 183 -23.55 -23.74 8.69
N GLU A 184 -23.61 -23.00 7.61
CA GLU A 184 -22.62 -23.03 6.51
C GLU A 184 -21.21 -22.62 6.96
N ILE A 185 -21.13 -21.61 7.83
CA ILE A 185 -19.85 -21.13 8.40
C ILE A 185 -19.30 -22.14 9.39
N LYS A 186 -20.17 -22.74 10.21
CA LYS A 186 -19.80 -23.78 11.16
C LYS A 186 -19.24 -25.02 10.44
N GLU A 187 -19.85 -25.43 9.34
CA GLU A 187 -19.37 -26.55 8.52
C GLU A 187 -17.97 -26.25 7.96
N ALA A 188 -17.78 -25.06 7.38
CA ALA A 188 -16.46 -24.62 6.89
C ALA A 188 -15.40 -24.57 8.00
N ALA A 189 -15.78 -24.11 9.20
CA ALA A 189 -14.87 -24.08 10.36
C ALA A 189 -14.46 -25.49 10.83
N LEU A 190 -15.39 -26.45 10.81
CA LEU A 190 -15.11 -27.84 11.15
C LEU A 190 -14.20 -28.51 10.10
N GLU A 191 -14.42 -28.27 8.81
CA GLU A 191 -13.51 -28.77 7.76
C GLU A 191 -12.09 -28.22 7.89
N GLU A 192 -11.93 -26.94 8.25
CA GLU A 192 -10.59 -26.37 8.49
C GLU A 192 -9.97 -26.93 9.77
N LEU A 193 -10.76 -27.23 10.80
CA LEU A 193 -10.29 -27.90 12.01
C LEU A 193 -9.79 -29.32 11.72
N ASP A 194 -10.50 -30.09 10.88
CA ASP A 194 -10.07 -31.42 10.46
C ASP A 194 -8.73 -31.34 9.70
N LYS A 195 -8.58 -30.37 8.80
CA LYS A 195 -7.29 -30.11 8.10
C LYS A 195 -6.17 -29.75 9.08
N LEU A 196 -6.46 -28.96 10.12
CA LEU A 196 -5.49 -28.60 11.14
C LEU A 196 -5.00 -29.83 11.92
N ASN A 197 -5.92 -30.74 12.25
CA ASN A 197 -5.64 -31.97 12.99
C ASN A 197 -4.80 -32.95 12.16
N ASP A 198 -5.12 -33.08 10.87
CA ASP A 198 -4.39 -33.97 9.95
C ASP A 198 -2.93 -33.55 9.74
N GLN A 199 -2.65 -32.25 9.80
CA GLN A 199 -1.30 -31.73 9.53
C GLN A 199 -0.37 -31.78 10.74
N GLY A 200 -0.89 -31.70 11.97
CA GLY A 200 -0.12 -31.70 13.23
C GLY A 200 0.78 -30.46 13.39
N PRO A 201 1.17 -30.11 14.64
CA PRO A 201 1.81 -28.82 14.96
C PRO A 201 3.24 -28.65 14.40
N ASN A 202 3.87 -29.68 13.91
CA ASN A 202 5.31 -29.68 13.54
C ASN A 202 5.59 -29.89 12.04
N LYS A 203 4.60 -29.86 11.14
CA LYS A 203 4.81 -30.37 9.77
C LYS A 203 4.62 -29.41 8.60
N SER A 204 3.99 -28.23 8.74
CA SER A 204 3.87 -27.34 7.58
C SER A 204 3.68 -25.86 7.92
N ALA A 205 4.10 -24.98 6.99
CA ALA A 205 3.77 -23.55 7.02
C ALA A 205 2.24 -23.32 7.00
N ASP A 206 1.49 -24.25 6.41
CA ASP A 206 0.04 -24.21 6.30
C ASP A 206 -0.67 -24.35 7.65
N TYR A 207 -0.08 -25.05 8.61
CA TYR A 207 -0.65 -25.19 9.97
C TYR A 207 -0.93 -23.83 10.62
N ASN A 208 0.01 -22.90 10.55
CA ASN A 208 -0.18 -21.56 11.11
C ASN A 208 -1.25 -20.76 10.36
N VAL A 209 -1.32 -20.91 9.04
CA VAL A 209 -2.33 -20.22 8.21
C VAL A 209 -3.73 -20.73 8.56
N ILE A 210 -3.91 -22.04 8.70
CA ILE A 210 -5.21 -22.64 9.08
C ILE A 210 -5.59 -22.24 10.51
N ARG A 211 -4.64 -22.26 11.44
CA ARG A 211 -4.87 -21.84 12.82
C ARG A 211 -5.29 -20.37 12.92
N ASP A 212 -4.56 -19.47 12.25
CA ASP A 212 -4.84 -18.04 12.28
C ASP A 212 -6.22 -17.73 11.64
N TYR A 213 -6.62 -18.55 10.66
CA TYR A 213 -7.95 -18.48 10.08
C TYR A 213 -9.05 -18.97 11.04
N LEU A 214 -8.85 -20.10 11.71
CA LEU A 214 -9.77 -20.58 12.74
C LEU A 214 -9.89 -19.60 13.89
N ASP A 215 -8.77 -19.01 14.34
CA ASP A 215 -8.77 -17.95 15.35
C ASP A 215 -9.59 -16.72 14.90
N LEU A 216 -9.55 -16.37 13.63
CA LEU A 216 -10.41 -15.30 13.07
C LEU A 216 -11.89 -15.71 13.13
N LEU A 217 -12.23 -16.92 12.67
CA LEU A 217 -13.61 -17.41 12.62
C LEU A 217 -14.26 -17.45 14.01
N VAL A 218 -13.55 -17.95 15.02
CA VAL A 218 -14.09 -18.03 16.39
C VAL A 218 -14.13 -16.69 17.13
N GLN A 219 -13.35 -15.70 16.68
CA GLN A 219 -13.34 -14.36 17.27
C GLN A 219 -14.34 -13.40 16.62
N LEU A 220 -14.87 -13.73 15.45
CA LEU A 220 -15.89 -12.91 14.81
C LEU A 220 -17.24 -13.05 15.52
N PRO A 221 -17.95 -11.95 15.74
CA PRO A 221 -19.27 -11.99 16.38
C PRO A 221 -20.35 -12.39 15.34
N TRP A 222 -20.71 -13.66 15.31
CA TRP A 222 -21.72 -14.21 14.40
C TRP A 222 -23.15 -14.04 14.93
N LYS A 223 -23.31 -14.02 16.25
CA LYS A 223 -24.60 -13.87 16.90
C LYS A 223 -25.21 -12.51 16.61
N LYS A 224 -26.44 -12.48 16.11
CA LYS A 224 -27.21 -11.25 15.99
C LYS A 224 -27.60 -10.75 17.36
N GLU A 225 -27.15 -9.54 17.69
CA GLU A 225 -27.56 -8.86 18.90
C GLU A 225 -28.98 -8.29 18.70
N GLU A 226 -29.90 -8.57 19.63
CA GLU A 226 -31.18 -7.88 19.63
C GLU A 226 -30.96 -6.40 19.93
N GLY A 227 -31.25 -5.55 18.97
CA GLY A 227 -31.14 -4.10 19.14
C GLY A 227 -32.12 -3.59 20.20
N LYS A 228 -31.61 -2.91 21.21
CA LYS A 228 -32.47 -2.20 22.14
C LYS A 228 -33.25 -1.11 21.38
N PRO A 229 -34.53 -0.85 21.77
CA PRO A 229 -35.24 0.29 21.21
C PRO A 229 -34.43 1.57 21.41
N ILE A 230 -34.40 2.43 20.41
CA ILE A 230 -33.68 3.71 20.48
C ILE A 230 -34.48 4.65 21.36
N ASP A 231 -33.92 5.11 22.47
CA ASP A 231 -34.49 6.18 23.28
C ASP A 231 -34.07 7.53 22.70
N LEU A 232 -34.98 8.16 21.95
CA LEU A 232 -34.72 9.43 21.27
C LEU A 232 -34.54 10.60 22.26
N ASP A 233 -35.14 10.55 23.44
CA ASP A 233 -34.99 11.58 24.45
C ASP A 233 -33.62 11.49 25.11
N GLU A 234 -33.18 10.29 25.45
CA GLU A 234 -31.81 10.06 25.96
C GLU A 234 -30.75 10.39 24.88
N ALA A 235 -31.00 10.03 23.62
CA ALA A 235 -30.10 10.41 22.52
C ALA A 235 -29.99 11.94 22.37
N ARG A 236 -31.10 12.66 22.47
CA ARG A 236 -31.12 14.13 22.46
C ARG A 236 -30.35 14.73 23.64
N LYS A 237 -30.49 14.14 24.81
CA LYS A 237 -29.80 14.57 26.03
C LYS A 237 -28.27 14.39 25.87
N ILE A 238 -27.81 13.21 25.47
CA ILE A 238 -26.39 12.92 25.25
C ILE A 238 -25.77 13.89 24.22
N LEU A 239 -26.45 14.12 23.09
CA LEU A 239 -25.98 15.05 22.07
C LEU A 239 -25.90 16.49 22.59
N ASN A 240 -26.82 16.92 23.45
CA ASN A 240 -26.80 18.25 24.02
C ASN A 240 -25.74 18.46 25.09
N GLU A 241 -25.46 17.44 25.89
CA GLU A 241 -24.46 17.48 26.94
C GLU A 241 -23.03 17.48 26.37
N GLN A 242 -22.81 16.70 25.29
CA GLN A 242 -21.48 16.50 24.74
C GLN A 242 -21.09 17.51 23.65
N HIS A 243 -22.06 18.17 23.02
CA HIS A 243 -21.82 19.12 21.94
C HIS A 243 -22.51 20.44 22.19
N TYR A 244 -21.75 21.53 22.21
CA TYR A 244 -22.33 22.86 22.33
C TYR A 244 -22.88 23.35 20.97
N GLY A 245 -24.02 24.00 20.96
CA GLY A 245 -24.65 24.51 19.72
C GLY A 245 -25.11 23.39 18.80
N LEU A 246 -24.86 23.52 17.49
CA LEU A 246 -25.16 22.55 16.43
C LEU A 246 -26.64 22.09 16.42
N THR A 247 -27.59 22.95 16.77
CA THR A 247 -29.00 22.59 16.97
C THR A 247 -29.60 21.89 15.75
N LYS A 248 -29.38 22.43 14.54
CA LYS A 248 -29.89 21.84 13.30
C LYS A 248 -29.27 20.45 13.00
N VAL A 249 -27.99 20.30 13.27
CA VAL A 249 -27.27 19.03 13.08
C VAL A 249 -27.82 17.97 14.03
N LYS A 250 -27.98 18.30 15.30
CA LYS A 250 -28.57 17.41 16.32
C LYS A 250 -29.98 16.98 15.95
N GLU A 251 -30.82 17.93 15.52
CA GLU A 251 -32.19 17.64 15.11
C GLU A 251 -32.22 16.67 13.91
N ARG A 252 -31.36 16.86 12.91
CA ARG A 252 -31.24 15.94 11.76
C ARG A 252 -30.79 14.56 12.20
N ILE A 253 -29.80 14.45 13.09
CA ILE A 253 -29.37 13.16 13.67
C ILE A 253 -30.57 12.48 14.38
N ILE A 254 -31.28 13.18 15.22
CA ILE A 254 -32.46 12.61 15.93
C ILE A 254 -33.55 12.17 14.95
N GLN A 255 -33.80 12.94 13.89
CA GLN A 255 -34.77 12.57 12.84
C GLN A 255 -34.32 11.28 12.14
N HIS A 256 -33.02 11.16 11.79
CA HIS A 256 -32.46 9.97 11.17
C HIS A 256 -32.62 8.74 12.10
N LEU A 257 -32.29 8.86 13.37
CA LEU A 257 -32.48 7.80 14.37
C LEU A 257 -33.94 7.38 14.53
N ALA A 258 -34.85 8.36 14.48
CA ALA A 258 -36.30 8.10 14.54
C ALA A 258 -36.80 7.31 13.31
N VAL A 259 -36.31 7.68 12.12
CA VAL A 259 -36.63 6.94 10.88
C VAL A 259 -36.12 5.50 10.94
N MET A 260 -34.90 5.30 11.47
CA MET A 260 -34.33 3.95 11.66
C MET A 260 -35.20 3.11 12.63
N GLN A 261 -35.69 3.72 13.71
CA GLN A 261 -36.55 3.03 14.69
C GLN A 261 -37.88 2.59 14.09
N LEU A 262 -38.46 3.42 13.22
CA LEU A 262 -39.74 3.13 12.56
C LEU A 262 -39.63 2.09 11.46
N ASN A 263 -38.51 2.07 10.75
CA ASN A 263 -38.27 1.21 9.58
C ASN A 263 -37.35 0.05 9.93
N LYS A 264 -37.78 -0.86 10.80
CA LYS A 264 -36.98 -2.05 11.16
C LYS A 264 -36.58 -2.93 9.96
N ASP A 265 -37.36 -2.90 8.87
CA ASP A 265 -37.13 -3.69 7.66
C ASP A 265 -36.42 -2.92 6.54
N LYS A 266 -36.32 -1.60 6.63
CA LYS A 266 -35.56 -0.79 5.66
C LYS A 266 -34.25 -0.36 6.31
N LYS A 267 -33.21 -0.98 5.82
CA LYS A 267 -31.84 -0.59 6.10
C LYS A 267 -31.69 0.91 5.80
N GLY A 268 -31.37 1.69 6.84
CA GLY A 268 -31.33 3.15 6.77
C GLY A 268 -30.26 3.66 5.82
N SER A 269 -30.46 4.88 5.33
CA SER A 269 -29.40 5.61 4.64
C SER A 269 -28.21 5.83 5.58
N ILE A 270 -27.02 5.88 4.99
CA ILE A 270 -25.77 6.12 5.73
C ILE A 270 -25.70 7.60 6.08
N LEU A 271 -25.34 7.91 7.30
CA LEU A 271 -25.20 9.29 7.74
C LEU A 271 -23.82 9.84 7.31
N LEU A 272 -23.79 10.91 6.51
CA LEU A 272 -22.55 11.58 6.10
C LEU A 272 -22.44 12.95 6.79
N LEU A 273 -21.45 13.11 7.67
CA LEU A 273 -21.12 14.35 8.35
C LEU A 273 -20.05 15.11 7.56
N VAL A 274 -20.40 16.28 7.01
CA VAL A 274 -19.51 17.10 6.17
C VAL A 274 -19.23 18.45 6.82
N GLY A 275 -17.99 18.90 6.78
CA GLY A 275 -17.60 20.22 7.27
C GLY A 275 -16.10 20.36 7.45
N PRO A 276 -15.60 21.56 7.79
CA PRO A 276 -14.19 21.82 8.00
C PRO A 276 -13.54 20.90 9.03
N PRO A 277 -12.22 20.69 8.98
CA PRO A 277 -11.52 19.94 10.01
C PRO A 277 -11.68 20.63 11.38
N GLY A 278 -11.78 19.83 12.44
CA GLY A 278 -11.93 20.34 13.82
C GLY A 278 -13.37 20.68 14.24
N THR A 279 -14.38 20.51 13.40
CA THR A 279 -15.79 20.78 13.75
C THR A 279 -16.46 19.69 14.60
N GLY A 280 -15.74 18.64 14.98
CA GLY A 280 -16.27 17.60 15.88
C GLY A 280 -17.02 16.47 15.19
N LYS A 281 -16.88 16.26 13.86
CA LYS A 281 -17.55 15.19 13.12
C LYS A 281 -17.36 13.80 13.75
N THR A 282 -16.13 13.43 14.03
CA THR A 282 -15.79 12.13 14.61
C THR A 282 -16.29 11.97 16.04
N SER A 283 -16.33 13.05 16.83
CA SER A 283 -16.89 13.04 18.19
C SER A 283 -18.41 12.89 18.18
N LEU A 284 -19.11 13.50 17.21
CA LEU A 284 -20.54 13.26 17.00
C LEU A 284 -20.85 11.79 16.75
N GLY A 285 -20.05 11.10 15.91
CA GLY A 285 -20.18 9.67 15.68
C GLY A 285 -20.05 8.84 16.97
N LYS A 286 -19.14 9.22 17.86
CA LYS A 286 -19.00 8.59 19.18
C LYS A 286 -20.22 8.80 20.06
N SER A 287 -20.77 10.02 20.10
CA SER A 287 -21.96 10.34 20.87
C SER A 287 -23.20 9.61 20.35
N ILE A 288 -23.32 9.43 19.03
CA ILE A 288 -24.38 8.61 18.42
C ILE A 288 -24.25 7.14 18.87
N ALA A 289 -23.03 6.59 18.89
CA ALA A 289 -22.81 5.23 19.36
C ALA A 289 -23.22 5.05 20.82
N GLU A 290 -22.89 6.01 21.66
CA GLU A 290 -23.29 6.04 23.07
C GLU A 290 -24.83 6.12 23.21
N ALA A 291 -25.47 7.00 22.46
CA ALA A 291 -26.93 7.14 22.43
C ALA A 291 -27.66 5.86 21.98
N LEU A 292 -27.06 5.11 21.08
CA LEU A 292 -27.56 3.81 20.61
C LEU A 292 -27.19 2.64 21.54
N GLY A 293 -26.33 2.85 22.55
CA GLY A 293 -25.79 1.80 23.40
C GLY A 293 -24.98 0.76 22.64
N ARG A 294 -24.34 1.17 21.52
CA ARG A 294 -23.57 0.29 20.64
C ARG A 294 -22.07 0.56 20.75
N THR A 295 -21.26 -0.45 20.44
CA THR A 295 -19.81 -0.31 20.40
C THR A 295 -19.40 0.67 19.31
N TYR A 296 -18.53 1.61 19.64
CA TYR A 296 -17.97 2.58 18.69
C TYR A 296 -16.69 2.06 18.07
N ILE A 297 -16.58 2.14 16.75
CA ILE A 297 -15.35 1.87 16.00
C ILE A 297 -15.08 2.99 15.02
N ARG A 298 -13.83 3.36 14.90
CA ARG A 298 -13.36 4.31 13.88
C ARG A 298 -12.46 3.60 12.87
N LEU A 299 -12.76 3.76 11.59
CA LEU A 299 -11.97 3.30 10.48
C LEU A 299 -11.56 4.50 9.62
N SER A 300 -10.28 4.86 9.59
CA SER A 300 -9.79 5.89 8.70
C SER A 300 -9.62 5.34 7.29
N LEU A 301 -10.25 5.99 6.33
CA LEU A 301 -10.18 5.69 4.90
C LEU A 301 -9.18 6.60 4.16
N GLY A 302 -8.67 7.64 4.83
CA GLY A 302 -7.66 8.53 4.27
C GLY A 302 -6.38 7.79 3.91
N GLY A 303 -6.01 7.83 2.62
CA GLY A 303 -4.79 7.21 2.12
C GLY A 303 -4.94 5.75 1.67
N ILE A 304 -6.13 5.18 1.73
CA ILE A 304 -6.41 3.86 1.13
C ILE A 304 -6.34 3.99 -0.39
N ARG A 305 -5.56 3.09 -1.01
CA ARG A 305 -5.32 3.05 -2.47
C ARG A 305 -5.66 1.72 -3.11
N ASP A 306 -5.79 0.68 -2.31
CA ASP A 306 -5.95 -0.69 -2.76
C ASP A 306 -7.26 -1.26 -2.19
N GLU A 307 -8.04 -1.90 -3.05
CA GLU A 307 -9.28 -2.61 -2.69
C GLU A 307 -9.02 -3.66 -1.60
N SER A 308 -7.88 -4.30 -1.63
CA SER A 308 -7.49 -5.33 -0.66
C SER A 308 -7.35 -4.80 0.78
N GLU A 309 -7.15 -3.51 0.98
CA GLU A 309 -7.20 -2.94 2.33
C GLU A 309 -8.61 -3.01 2.94
N ILE A 310 -9.65 -2.97 2.12
CA ILE A 310 -11.06 -3.07 2.56
C ILE A 310 -11.51 -4.51 2.60
N ARG A 311 -11.24 -5.29 1.52
CA ARG A 311 -11.69 -6.67 1.32
C ARG A 311 -10.70 -7.75 1.77
N GLY A 312 -9.48 -7.38 2.18
CA GLY A 312 -8.45 -8.37 2.53
C GLY A 312 -7.75 -9.01 1.33
N HIS A 313 -6.77 -9.83 1.62
CA HIS A 313 -5.98 -10.59 0.64
C HIS A 313 -6.35 -12.06 0.71
N ARG A 314 -6.37 -12.76 -0.43
CA ARG A 314 -6.59 -14.21 -0.46
C ARG A 314 -5.55 -14.95 0.40
N ARG A 315 -6.00 -15.92 1.18
CA ARG A 315 -5.15 -16.71 2.12
C ARG A 315 -3.94 -17.40 1.49
N THR A 316 -3.97 -17.60 0.17
CA THR A 316 -2.86 -18.21 -0.59
C THR A 316 -1.62 -17.33 -0.72
N TYR A 317 -1.72 -16.05 -0.39
CA TYR A 317 -0.57 -15.13 -0.44
C TYR A 317 0.16 -15.08 0.89
N VAL A 318 1.50 -15.03 0.83
CA VAL A 318 2.33 -14.86 2.03
C VAL A 318 2.04 -13.48 2.65
N GLY A 319 1.69 -13.47 3.93
CA GLY A 319 1.33 -12.25 4.65
C GLY A 319 -0.11 -11.76 4.40
N ALA A 320 -0.98 -12.63 3.86
CA ALA A 320 -2.39 -12.32 3.71
C ALA A 320 -3.05 -11.96 5.05
N MET A 321 -3.93 -10.96 5.02
CA MET A 321 -4.68 -10.50 6.19
C MET A 321 -6.13 -10.20 5.78
N PRO A 322 -7.08 -10.34 6.73
CA PRO A 322 -8.45 -9.89 6.50
C PRO A 322 -8.48 -8.38 6.29
N GLY A 323 -9.49 -7.92 5.53
CA GLY A 323 -9.71 -6.52 5.29
C GLY A 323 -10.03 -5.73 6.55
N ARG A 324 -9.87 -4.43 6.48
CA ARG A 324 -10.07 -3.53 7.62
C ARG A 324 -11.48 -3.57 8.19
N ILE A 325 -12.49 -3.88 7.36
CA ILE A 325 -13.89 -4.01 7.82
C ILE A 325 -13.99 -5.21 8.77
N ILE A 326 -13.57 -6.40 8.34
CA ILE A 326 -13.62 -7.62 9.16
C ILE A 326 -12.75 -7.49 10.41
N GLN A 327 -11.55 -6.90 10.29
CA GLN A 327 -10.70 -6.61 11.45
C GLN A 327 -11.38 -5.70 12.46
N SER A 328 -12.14 -4.69 11.99
CA SER A 328 -12.87 -3.76 12.84
C SER A 328 -14.03 -4.44 13.55
N ILE A 329 -14.77 -5.30 12.85
CA ILE A 329 -15.86 -6.10 13.45
C ILE A 329 -15.30 -7.05 14.52
N ARG A 330 -14.21 -7.77 14.23
CA ARG A 330 -13.53 -8.60 15.22
C ARG A 330 -13.14 -7.82 16.48
N LYS A 331 -12.57 -6.61 16.28
CA LYS A 331 -12.18 -5.73 17.39
C LYS A 331 -13.38 -5.21 18.20
N ALA A 332 -14.52 -5.04 17.56
CA ALA A 332 -15.77 -4.66 18.24
C ALA A 332 -16.29 -5.75 19.18
N GLY A 333 -16.11 -7.00 18.81
CA GLY A 333 -16.70 -8.15 19.51
C GLY A 333 -18.23 -8.17 19.45
N LYS A 334 -18.85 -7.35 18.57
CA LYS A 334 -20.29 -7.21 18.37
C LYS A 334 -20.57 -7.09 16.88
N ASN A 335 -21.69 -7.67 16.40
CA ASN A 335 -22.08 -7.61 15.00
C ASN A 335 -22.81 -6.31 14.62
N ASN A 336 -23.23 -5.52 15.61
CA ASN A 336 -24.02 -4.30 15.42
C ASN A 336 -23.32 -3.01 15.90
N PRO A 337 -22.00 -2.81 15.69
CA PRO A 337 -21.32 -1.60 16.12
C PRO A 337 -21.78 -0.37 15.33
N VAL A 338 -21.46 0.81 15.85
CA VAL A 338 -21.41 2.03 15.07
C VAL A 338 -20.01 2.17 14.50
N MET A 339 -19.89 2.09 13.19
CA MET A 339 -18.62 2.20 12.47
C MET A 339 -18.51 3.56 11.79
N VAL A 340 -17.59 4.39 12.28
CA VAL A 340 -17.30 5.70 11.68
C VAL A 340 -16.21 5.53 10.61
N LEU A 341 -16.60 5.73 9.36
CA LEU A 341 -15.72 5.77 8.19
C LEU A 341 -15.19 7.19 8.02
N ASP A 342 -13.97 7.41 8.48
CA ASP A 342 -13.42 8.76 8.56
C ASP A 342 -12.64 9.11 7.28
N GLU A 343 -12.82 10.35 6.80
CA GLU A 343 -12.15 10.89 5.60
C GLU A 343 -12.50 10.15 4.29
N VAL A 344 -13.80 9.89 4.05
CA VAL A 344 -14.25 9.25 2.80
C VAL A 344 -13.94 10.09 1.55
N ASP A 345 -13.78 11.39 1.70
CA ASP A 345 -13.38 12.34 0.66
C ASP A 345 -11.91 12.19 0.23
N LYS A 346 -11.10 11.43 0.98
CA LYS A 346 -9.69 11.20 0.69
C LYS A 346 -9.39 9.82 0.11
N ILE A 347 -10.42 9.07 -0.24
CA ILE A 347 -10.25 7.81 -0.96
C ILE A 347 -9.77 8.13 -2.37
N MET A 348 -8.66 7.54 -2.76
CA MET A 348 -8.12 7.76 -4.10
C MET A 348 -8.84 6.87 -5.09
N ALA A 349 -9.19 7.43 -6.26
CA ALA A 349 -9.71 6.63 -7.37
C ALA A 349 -8.73 5.50 -7.72
N GLY A 350 -9.29 4.31 -7.97
CA GLY A 350 -8.55 3.08 -8.12
C GLY A 350 -7.48 3.13 -9.22
N GLY A 351 -6.39 2.41 -8.95
CA GLY A 351 -5.28 2.15 -9.87
C GLY A 351 -5.31 0.70 -10.38
N PHE A 352 -4.14 0.16 -10.69
CA PHE A 352 -3.97 -1.24 -11.14
C PHE A 352 -4.40 -2.32 -10.10
N SER A 353 -4.58 -1.94 -8.85
CA SER A 353 -4.88 -2.85 -7.71
C SER A 353 -6.36 -2.85 -7.29
N GLY A 354 -7.28 -2.50 -8.17
CA GLY A 354 -8.71 -2.42 -7.88
C GLY A 354 -9.17 -1.02 -7.44
N ASP A 355 -10.47 -0.89 -7.19
CA ASP A 355 -11.08 0.38 -6.79
C ASP A 355 -11.65 0.28 -5.36
N PRO A 356 -11.02 0.93 -4.37
CA PRO A 356 -11.52 0.97 -3.00
C PRO A 356 -12.95 1.51 -2.88
N SER A 357 -13.36 2.41 -3.78
CA SER A 357 -14.71 2.97 -3.78
C SER A 357 -15.76 1.91 -4.14
N SER A 358 -15.44 1.00 -5.05
CA SER A 358 -16.31 -0.13 -5.41
C SER A 358 -16.47 -1.11 -4.25
N ALA A 359 -15.38 -1.40 -3.52
CA ALA A 359 -15.45 -2.23 -2.32
C ALA A 359 -16.33 -1.60 -1.22
N LEU A 360 -16.22 -0.28 -1.04
CA LEU A 360 -17.07 0.45 -0.09
C LEU A 360 -18.53 0.48 -0.52
N LEU A 361 -18.83 0.55 -1.81
CA LEU A 361 -20.21 0.46 -2.30
C LEU A 361 -20.87 -0.82 -1.84
N GLU A 362 -20.20 -1.97 -1.92
CA GLU A 362 -20.73 -3.24 -1.45
C GLU A 362 -20.94 -3.26 0.08
N VAL A 363 -19.98 -2.72 0.84
CA VAL A 363 -20.09 -2.60 2.30
C VAL A 363 -21.27 -1.74 2.71
N LEU A 364 -21.51 -0.65 1.98
CA LEU A 364 -22.50 0.37 2.31
C LEU A 364 -23.86 0.13 1.64
N ASP A 365 -23.94 -0.74 0.64
CA ASP A 365 -25.19 -1.05 -0.02
C ASP A 365 -26.04 -2.00 0.84
N PRO A 366 -27.22 -1.56 1.33
CA PRO A 366 -28.10 -2.42 2.13
C PRO A 366 -28.59 -3.69 1.40
N GLU A 367 -28.56 -3.71 0.08
CA GLU A 367 -28.96 -4.88 -0.70
C GLU A 367 -27.85 -5.92 -0.82
N GLN A 368 -26.58 -5.51 -0.62
CA GLN A 368 -25.40 -6.37 -0.82
C GLN A 368 -24.65 -6.65 0.49
N ASN A 369 -24.72 -5.77 1.47
CA ASN A 369 -23.90 -5.84 2.68
C ASN A 369 -24.23 -7.02 3.62
N ASN A 370 -25.35 -7.67 3.42
CA ASN A 370 -25.72 -8.89 4.18
C ASN A 370 -24.94 -10.13 3.75
N THR A 371 -24.28 -10.06 2.60
CA THR A 371 -23.44 -11.13 2.03
C THR A 371 -22.05 -10.61 1.67
N PHE A 372 -21.54 -9.65 2.45
CA PHE A 372 -20.22 -9.10 2.22
C PHE A 372 -19.16 -10.20 2.27
N THR A 373 -18.32 -10.28 1.25
CA THR A 373 -17.26 -11.28 1.16
C THR A 373 -15.89 -10.63 1.25
N ASP A 374 -15.20 -10.90 2.36
CA ASP A 374 -13.78 -10.59 2.52
C ASP A 374 -12.95 -11.70 1.87
N HIS A 375 -11.91 -11.35 1.12
CA HIS A 375 -11.08 -12.30 0.38
C HIS A 375 -10.25 -13.23 1.28
N TYR A 376 -9.93 -12.79 2.49
CA TYR A 376 -9.24 -13.63 3.47
C TYR A 376 -10.21 -14.58 4.16
N LEU A 377 -11.38 -14.07 4.53
CA LEU A 377 -12.44 -14.86 5.17
C LEU A 377 -13.03 -15.88 4.19
N ASP A 378 -13.21 -15.50 2.93
CA ASP A 378 -13.77 -16.30 1.83
C ASP A 378 -15.14 -16.92 2.16
N LEU A 379 -15.86 -16.31 3.08
CA LEU A 379 -17.18 -16.66 3.54
C LEU A 379 -18.01 -15.38 3.68
N PRO A 380 -19.34 -15.44 3.43
CA PRO A 380 -20.20 -14.27 3.57
C PRO A 380 -20.33 -13.85 5.03
N TYR A 381 -20.18 -12.54 5.28
CA TYR A 381 -20.41 -11.92 6.58
C TYR A 381 -21.54 -10.90 6.49
N ASP A 382 -22.50 -10.97 7.42
CA ASP A 382 -23.65 -10.07 7.44
C ASP A 382 -23.31 -8.75 8.15
N LEU A 383 -23.17 -7.66 7.37
CA LEU A 383 -22.93 -6.30 7.86
C LEU A 383 -24.22 -5.49 8.02
N SER A 384 -25.38 -6.10 7.82
CA SER A 384 -26.67 -5.36 7.80
C SER A 384 -27.04 -4.69 9.11
N ASP A 385 -26.53 -5.18 10.24
CA ASP A 385 -26.79 -4.61 11.57
C ASP A 385 -25.75 -3.55 11.98
N VAL A 386 -24.70 -3.34 11.18
CA VAL A 386 -23.69 -2.30 11.41
C VAL A 386 -24.28 -0.94 11.06
N PHE A 387 -24.16 0.02 11.97
CA PHE A 387 -24.53 1.40 11.69
C PHE A 387 -23.35 2.19 11.18
N PHE A 388 -23.36 2.51 9.88
CA PHE A 388 -22.29 3.26 9.24
C PHE A 388 -22.52 4.76 9.34
N ILE A 389 -21.49 5.49 9.76
CA ILE A 389 -21.42 6.95 9.73
C ILE A 389 -20.18 7.30 8.91
N ALA A 390 -20.32 8.11 7.89
CA ALA A 390 -19.20 8.63 7.12
C ALA A 390 -18.84 10.06 7.55
N THR A 391 -17.58 10.44 7.48
CA THR A 391 -17.14 11.83 7.65
C THR A 391 -16.35 12.29 6.44
N ALA A 392 -16.51 13.57 6.07
CA ALA A 392 -15.79 14.20 4.98
C ALA A 392 -15.51 15.68 5.30
N ASN A 393 -14.50 16.24 4.64
CA ASN A 393 -14.28 17.69 4.69
C ASN A 393 -14.94 18.41 3.51
N SER A 394 -15.09 17.75 2.37
CA SER A 394 -15.73 18.24 1.16
C SER A 394 -16.56 17.14 0.50
N LEU A 395 -17.59 17.52 -0.25
CA LEU A 395 -18.39 16.61 -1.07
C LEU A 395 -17.80 16.36 -2.45
N GLU A 396 -16.96 17.26 -2.94
CA GLU A 396 -16.51 17.31 -4.33
C GLU A 396 -15.73 16.08 -4.79
N THR A 397 -15.02 15.43 -3.86
CA THR A 397 -14.15 14.29 -4.16
C THR A 397 -14.80 12.93 -3.86
N ILE A 398 -16.01 12.95 -3.28
CA ILE A 398 -16.75 11.71 -3.01
C ILE A 398 -17.39 11.20 -4.31
N PRO A 399 -17.17 9.93 -4.70
CA PRO A 399 -17.82 9.35 -5.87
C PRO A 399 -19.33 9.43 -5.80
N GLY A 400 -19.99 9.86 -6.89
CA GLY A 400 -21.44 10.04 -6.97
C GLY A 400 -22.23 8.82 -6.44
N PRO A 401 -21.93 7.58 -6.88
CA PRO A 401 -22.65 6.40 -6.40
C PRO A 401 -22.58 6.16 -4.87
N LEU A 402 -21.50 6.59 -4.20
CA LEU A 402 -21.40 6.56 -2.74
C LEU A 402 -22.29 7.66 -2.13
N LEU A 403 -22.22 8.86 -2.69
CA LEU A 403 -22.97 10.01 -2.20
C LEU A 403 -24.48 9.79 -2.29
N ASP A 404 -24.98 9.14 -3.35
CA ASP A 404 -26.40 8.83 -3.55
C ASP A 404 -27.01 7.93 -2.46
N ARG A 405 -26.16 7.20 -1.71
CA ARG A 405 -26.57 6.33 -0.60
C ARG A 405 -26.47 7.01 0.77
N MET A 406 -26.01 8.25 0.81
CA MET A 406 -25.70 8.94 2.05
C MET A 406 -26.67 10.09 2.32
N GLU A 407 -27.14 10.20 3.56
CA GLU A 407 -27.82 11.39 4.04
C GLU A 407 -26.79 12.41 4.52
N VAL A 408 -26.68 13.52 3.79
CA VAL A 408 -25.68 14.57 4.06
C VAL A 408 -26.15 15.50 5.17
N ILE A 409 -25.33 15.65 6.21
CA ILE A 409 -25.49 16.66 7.26
C ILE A 409 -24.26 17.57 7.25
N GLU A 410 -24.48 18.82 6.88
CA GLU A 410 -23.42 19.84 6.87
C GLU A 410 -23.23 20.41 8.28
N ILE A 411 -21.96 20.45 8.70
CA ILE A 411 -21.52 21.00 9.97
C ILE A 411 -20.74 22.28 9.68
N THR A 412 -21.31 23.41 9.99
CA THR A 412 -20.74 24.76 9.77
C THR A 412 -20.28 25.38 11.10
#